data_404c2b2df21638885cdd30e3e3fbad93
#
_entry.id   404c2b2df21638885cdd30e3e3fbad93
#
_cell.length_a   1.000
_cell.length_b   1.000
_cell.length_c   1.000
_cell.angle_alpha   90.00
_cell.angle_beta   90.00
_cell.angle_gamma   90.00
#
_symmetry.space_group_name_H-M   'P 1'
#
loop_
_entity.id
_entity.type
_entity.pdbx_description
1 polymer ?
#
loop_
_entity_poly.entity_id
_entity_poly.type
_entity_poly.pdbx_seq_one_letter_code
_entity_poly.pdbx_strand_id
1 'polypeptide(L)'
;MGTQRMTIEEMHAVAKDTTVPQKFLEHAANRADKVLFRSMTSAPGSGDTTWQNYTYADVRSLAARTAAGLQALDVEPGERVMLMMRNRPDFHWLDLGAQFVRATPVSIYNSSSPEELQFLAEHAEARVIIVEDSSFLDRVLEVRDQLPLVEHIFVIDEPVGGLPGGVRLVDDLLANGEADLDTLAAVTSPDDLATLIYTSGTTGPPKGVMITQYNIMYAVAVVVEALEEDDIENWRVISYLPMAHIAERVVGHYQALVTGGEVSTCPDPSLLPAYLGEVHPSLLFGVPRVFEKVYAGVNAALAADPERQKAFNDGVAAALEIKAAERAGTITQEQRDTWEFLDAVAFSQVRALVGMDELKIAITGAAPIPTEIIEWFNAIGVNLTEIYGLSETTGPLTFSPKANKPGFVGQICPGMEIKLSDEGDVLTRGGNIFQGYLKAPEKTAEVLDGDGWFHTGDIGTLDDEGYLKIVDRKKELIITSGGKNISPANLEAALKMIPVVGQACAIGDNRKFVSALLVLDPEAAPVWAAANGKEGMSLEDLANDPDVLAAVQAGVDEANTKFAQVEQIKKFVLLGEEWMPDSDLLTPTSKLKRRGVHAKYADEIESMYVDA
;
A
#
# COMPACT_ATOMS: atom_id res chain seq x y z
N MET A 1 -28.90 16.49 6.39
CA MET A 1 -29.37 15.42 7.29
C MET A 1 -28.21 14.47 7.35
N GLY A 2 -27.56 14.28 8.50
CA GLY A 2 -26.44 13.35 8.61
C GLY A 2 -26.93 11.95 8.24
N THR A 3 -26.24 11.27 7.34
CA THR A 3 -26.45 9.87 7.03
C THR A 3 -26.39 9.09 8.34
N GLN A 4 -27.40 8.30 8.60
CA GLN A 4 -27.43 7.46 9.80
C GLN A 4 -26.36 6.39 9.59
N ARG A 5 -25.28 6.42 10.39
CA ARG A 5 -24.18 5.45 10.31
C ARG A 5 -24.71 4.03 10.52
N MET A 6 -24.18 3.10 9.73
CA MET A 6 -24.49 1.67 9.92
C MET A 6 -24.06 1.23 11.32
N THR A 7 -24.94 0.50 12.00
CA THR A 7 -24.60 -0.19 13.23
C THR A 7 -23.69 -1.39 12.93
N ILE A 8 -23.00 -1.89 13.95
CA ILE A 8 -22.22 -3.14 13.84
C ILE A 8 -23.08 -4.30 13.33
N GLU A 9 -24.32 -4.39 13.79
CA GLU A 9 -25.27 -5.42 13.38
C GLU A 9 -25.66 -5.30 11.91
N GLU A 10 -25.86 -4.07 11.41
CA GLU A 10 -26.13 -3.81 9.99
C GLU A 10 -24.93 -4.14 9.10
N MET A 11 -23.71 -3.81 9.52
CA MET A 11 -22.49 -4.20 8.81
C MET A 11 -22.34 -5.72 8.74
N HIS A 12 -22.58 -6.43 9.84
CA HIS A 12 -22.59 -7.89 9.86
C HIS A 12 -23.67 -8.47 8.96
N ALA A 13 -24.86 -7.87 8.92
CA ALA A 13 -25.96 -8.33 8.05
C ALA A 13 -25.55 -8.21 6.58
N VAL A 14 -25.07 -7.03 6.14
CA VAL A 14 -24.61 -6.81 4.76
C VAL A 14 -23.52 -7.81 4.38
N ALA A 15 -22.53 -8.02 5.25
CA ALA A 15 -21.42 -8.93 4.97
C ALA A 15 -21.83 -10.42 4.94
N LYS A 16 -22.89 -10.80 5.67
CA LYS A 16 -23.40 -12.19 5.71
C LYS A 16 -24.32 -12.54 4.53
N ASP A 17 -25.01 -11.55 4.00
CA ASP A 17 -26.08 -11.77 3.03
C ASP A 17 -25.64 -11.58 1.58
N THR A 18 -24.38 -11.15 1.33
CA THR A 18 -23.89 -10.85 -0.02
C THR A 18 -22.40 -11.15 -0.20
N THR A 19 -21.99 -11.28 -1.44
CA THR A 19 -20.60 -11.54 -1.86
C THR A 19 -20.15 -10.51 -2.89
N VAL A 20 -18.84 -10.42 -3.15
CA VAL A 20 -18.28 -9.55 -4.19
C VAL A 20 -18.89 -9.85 -5.57
N PRO A 21 -18.99 -11.13 -6.04
CA PRO A 21 -19.68 -11.46 -7.28
C PRO A 21 -21.11 -10.92 -7.37
N GLN A 22 -21.90 -11.05 -6.30
CA GLN A 22 -23.28 -10.58 -6.25
C GLN A 22 -23.36 -9.05 -6.34
N LYS A 23 -22.50 -8.33 -5.59
CA LYS A 23 -22.46 -6.86 -5.64
C LYS A 23 -21.99 -6.33 -7.00
N PHE A 24 -21.01 -6.98 -7.60
CA PHE A 24 -20.60 -6.63 -8.96
C PHE A 24 -21.77 -6.76 -9.96
N LEU A 25 -22.57 -7.84 -9.91
CA LEU A 25 -23.71 -8.00 -10.82
C LEU A 25 -24.78 -6.92 -10.59
N GLU A 26 -25.03 -6.52 -9.34
CA GLU A 26 -25.92 -5.41 -9.03
C GLU A 26 -25.45 -4.11 -9.72
N HIS A 27 -24.16 -3.77 -9.62
CA HIS A 27 -23.59 -2.61 -10.30
C HIS A 27 -23.58 -2.77 -11.82
N ALA A 28 -23.25 -3.94 -12.35
CA ALA A 28 -23.25 -4.19 -13.79
C ALA A 28 -24.64 -4.05 -14.42
N ALA A 29 -25.70 -4.41 -13.66
CA ALA A 29 -27.08 -4.21 -14.11
C ALA A 29 -27.49 -2.72 -14.13
N ASN A 30 -27.03 -1.94 -13.16
CA ASN A 30 -27.45 -0.54 -12.99
C ASN A 30 -26.53 0.47 -13.71
N ARG A 31 -25.30 0.09 -14.06
CA ARG A 31 -24.24 0.96 -14.57
C ARG A 31 -23.54 0.39 -15.82
N ALA A 32 -24.23 -0.42 -16.61
CA ALA A 32 -23.67 -1.21 -17.71
C ALA A 32 -22.71 -0.43 -18.64
N ASP A 33 -23.08 0.80 -19.01
CA ASP A 33 -22.32 1.65 -19.94
C ASP A 33 -21.24 2.53 -19.25
N LYS A 34 -21.11 2.47 -17.92
CA LYS A 34 -20.08 3.22 -17.20
C LYS A 34 -18.75 2.48 -17.27
N VAL A 35 -17.66 3.23 -17.36
CA VAL A 35 -16.31 2.68 -17.29
C VAL A 35 -16.07 2.17 -15.87
N LEU A 36 -15.59 0.93 -15.74
CA LEU A 36 -15.14 0.35 -14.48
C LEU A 36 -13.61 0.30 -14.42
N PHE A 37 -12.98 -0.22 -15.48
CA PHE A 37 -11.52 -0.29 -15.57
C PHE A 37 -11.04 0.38 -16.85
N ARG A 38 -9.87 1.02 -16.78
CA ARG A 38 -9.18 1.53 -17.97
C ARG A 38 -7.67 1.44 -17.81
N SER A 39 -6.98 1.39 -18.93
CA SER A 39 -5.52 1.46 -19.00
C SER A 39 -5.09 2.48 -20.03
N MET A 40 -3.97 3.14 -19.78
CA MET A 40 -3.37 4.08 -20.73
C MET A 40 -2.65 3.27 -21.83
N THR A 41 -2.93 3.59 -23.09
CA THR A 41 -2.38 2.90 -24.27
C THR A 41 -1.32 3.71 -25.01
N SER A 42 -1.23 5.00 -24.73
CA SER A 42 -0.16 5.89 -25.22
C SER A 42 0.98 5.99 -24.19
N ALA A 43 2.17 6.37 -24.66
CA ALA A 43 3.24 6.72 -23.74
C ALA A 43 2.82 7.92 -22.87
N PRO A 44 2.97 7.85 -21.53
CA PRO A 44 2.63 8.96 -20.66
C PRO A 44 3.38 10.23 -21.02
N GLY A 45 2.68 11.38 -21.05
CA GLY A 45 3.26 12.67 -21.40
C GLY A 45 3.50 12.90 -22.90
N SER A 46 2.98 12.04 -23.77
CA SER A 46 3.08 12.20 -25.25
C SER A 46 2.26 13.35 -25.83
N GLY A 47 1.40 13.97 -25.03
CA GLY A 47 0.50 15.06 -25.44
C GLY A 47 -0.82 14.60 -26.03
N ASP A 48 -0.93 13.32 -26.43
CA ASP A 48 -2.16 12.69 -26.94
C ASP A 48 -2.43 11.42 -26.12
N THR A 49 -2.93 11.59 -24.89
CA THR A 49 -3.24 10.45 -24.02
C THR A 49 -4.42 9.67 -24.53
N THR A 50 -4.23 8.38 -24.78
CA THR A 50 -5.28 7.45 -25.21
C THR A 50 -5.52 6.38 -24.15
N TRP A 51 -6.79 6.02 -23.98
CA TRP A 51 -7.26 5.06 -22.98
C TRP A 51 -8.01 3.90 -23.63
N GLN A 52 -7.69 2.70 -23.20
CA GLN A 52 -8.56 1.54 -23.41
C GLN A 52 -9.51 1.46 -22.22
N ASN A 53 -10.80 1.62 -22.49
CA ASN A 53 -11.86 1.60 -21.49
C ASN A 53 -12.58 0.25 -21.50
N TYR A 54 -12.95 -0.23 -20.32
CA TYR A 54 -13.79 -1.41 -20.11
C TYR A 54 -14.97 -1.01 -19.23
N THR A 55 -16.17 -1.08 -19.80
CA THR A 55 -17.41 -0.79 -19.10
C THR A 55 -17.78 -1.93 -18.15
N TYR A 56 -18.75 -1.70 -17.26
CA TYR A 56 -19.30 -2.77 -16.42
C TYR A 56 -19.84 -3.94 -17.26
N ALA A 57 -20.45 -3.64 -18.44
CA ALA A 57 -20.91 -4.67 -19.37
C ALA A 57 -19.75 -5.48 -19.97
N ASP A 58 -18.66 -4.82 -20.36
CA ASP A 58 -17.46 -5.50 -20.88
C ASP A 58 -16.84 -6.41 -19.83
N VAL A 59 -16.68 -5.90 -18.61
CA VAL A 59 -16.11 -6.68 -17.48
C VAL A 59 -17.01 -7.86 -17.12
N ARG A 60 -18.35 -7.69 -17.17
CA ARG A 60 -19.29 -8.79 -16.96
C ARG A 60 -19.11 -9.90 -18.00
N SER A 61 -19.01 -9.54 -19.27
CA SER A 61 -18.76 -10.52 -20.35
C SER A 61 -17.40 -11.21 -20.20
N LEU A 62 -16.32 -10.46 -19.89
CA LEU A 62 -14.98 -11.02 -19.70
C LEU A 62 -14.90 -11.93 -18.47
N ALA A 63 -15.56 -11.57 -17.36
CA ALA A 63 -15.67 -12.42 -16.19
C ALA A 63 -16.50 -13.69 -16.47
N ALA A 64 -17.58 -13.59 -17.27
CA ALA A 64 -18.37 -14.74 -17.70
C ALA A 64 -17.57 -15.70 -18.57
N ARG A 65 -16.76 -15.17 -19.48
CA ARG A 65 -15.85 -15.96 -20.31
C ARG A 65 -14.74 -16.63 -19.49
N THR A 66 -14.18 -15.91 -18.51
CA THR A 66 -13.22 -16.47 -17.57
C THR A 66 -13.82 -17.61 -16.77
N ALA A 67 -15.02 -17.43 -16.23
CA ALA A 67 -15.74 -18.46 -15.48
C ALA A 67 -16.04 -19.69 -16.34
N ALA A 68 -16.50 -19.50 -17.58
CA ALA A 68 -16.74 -20.60 -18.54
C ALA A 68 -15.45 -21.37 -18.86
N GLY A 69 -14.34 -20.64 -19.05
CA GLY A 69 -13.03 -21.24 -19.28
C GLY A 69 -12.54 -22.08 -18.09
N LEU A 70 -12.68 -21.57 -16.88
CA LEU A 70 -12.30 -22.30 -15.66
C LEU A 70 -13.20 -23.54 -15.43
N GLN A 71 -14.51 -23.45 -15.70
CA GLN A 71 -15.41 -24.60 -15.68
C GLN A 71 -15.02 -25.66 -16.72
N ALA A 72 -14.61 -25.25 -17.93
CA ALA A 72 -14.13 -26.16 -18.97
C ALA A 72 -12.79 -26.85 -18.63
N LEU A 73 -12.07 -26.34 -17.64
CA LEU A 73 -10.88 -26.96 -17.05
C LEU A 73 -11.20 -27.81 -15.81
N ASP A 74 -12.48 -28.01 -15.51
CA ASP A 74 -12.95 -28.71 -14.31
C ASP A 74 -12.38 -28.11 -13.00
N VAL A 75 -12.23 -26.76 -12.95
CA VAL A 75 -11.82 -26.07 -11.71
C VAL A 75 -12.95 -26.11 -10.70
N GLU A 76 -12.70 -26.73 -9.56
CA GLU A 76 -13.67 -26.96 -8.51
C GLU A 76 -13.66 -25.82 -7.45
N PRO A 77 -14.78 -25.61 -6.70
CA PRO A 77 -14.82 -24.67 -5.59
C PRO A 77 -13.68 -24.87 -4.58
N GLY A 78 -13.02 -23.78 -4.23
CA GLY A 78 -11.87 -23.79 -3.31
C GLY A 78 -10.52 -24.13 -3.95
N GLU A 79 -10.45 -24.49 -5.22
CA GLU A 79 -9.17 -24.61 -5.94
C GLU A 79 -8.55 -23.23 -6.21
N ARG A 80 -7.23 -23.17 -6.39
CA ARG A 80 -6.50 -21.90 -6.46
C ARG A 80 -6.09 -21.59 -7.89
N VAL A 81 -6.35 -20.33 -8.28
CA VAL A 81 -5.92 -19.72 -9.53
C VAL A 81 -4.89 -18.63 -9.19
N MET A 82 -3.63 -18.84 -9.54
CA MET A 82 -2.57 -17.87 -9.27
C MET A 82 -2.46 -16.86 -10.39
N LEU A 83 -2.32 -15.59 -10.03
CA LEU A 83 -2.21 -14.45 -10.95
C LEU A 83 -0.89 -13.72 -10.70
N MET A 84 -0.04 -13.61 -11.73
CA MET A 84 1.24 -12.88 -11.67
C MET A 84 1.32 -11.90 -12.85
N MET A 85 0.95 -10.68 -12.60
CA MET A 85 0.91 -9.61 -13.60
C MET A 85 0.99 -8.23 -12.96
N ARG A 86 1.40 -7.24 -13.73
CA ARG A 86 1.33 -5.83 -13.36
C ARG A 86 -0.11 -5.38 -13.22
N ASN A 87 -0.32 -4.16 -12.71
CA ASN A 87 -1.67 -3.61 -12.62
C ASN A 87 -2.22 -3.33 -14.04
N ARG A 88 -3.14 -4.17 -14.46
CA ARG A 88 -3.79 -4.12 -15.77
C ARG A 88 -5.25 -4.58 -15.65
N PRO A 89 -6.14 -4.16 -16.57
CA PRO A 89 -7.55 -4.53 -16.50
C PRO A 89 -7.79 -6.05 -16.45
N ASP A 90 -6.92 -6.85 -17.10
CA ASP A 90 -7.04 -8.32 -17.15
C ASP A 90 -7.06 -8.97 -15.78
N PHE A 91 -6.29 -8.44 -14.85
CA PHE A 91 -6.28 -8.92 -13.47
C PHE A 91 -7.69 -9.00 -12.88
N HIS A 92 -8.48 -7.94 -13.11
CA HIS A 92 -9.76 -7.76 -12.43
C HIS A 92 -10.82 -8.74 -12.88
N TRP A 93 -10.96 -9.00 -14.19
CA TRP A 93 -11.96 -9.97 -14.66
C TRP A 93 -11.49 -11.43 -14.53
N LEU A 94 -10.18 -11.69 -14.55
CA LEU A 94 -9.65 -13.04 -14.28
C LEU A 94 -9.86 -13.41 -12.81
N ASP A 95 -9.59 -12.50 -11.89
CA ASP A 95 -9.85 -12.66 -10.47
C ASP A 95 -11.36 -12.86 -10.20
N LEU A 96 -12.18 -11.96 -10.74
CA LEU A 96 -13.63 -12.00 -10.56
C LEU A 96 -14.25 -13.26 -11.16
N GLY A 97 -13.81 -13.69 -12.35
CA GLY A 97 -14.26 -14.93 -12.98
C GLY A 97 -13.93 -16.18 -12.15
N ALA A 98 -12.76 -16.18 -11.49
CA ALA A 98 -12.40 -17.23 -10.54
C ALA A 98 -13.32 -17.24 -9.32
N GLN A 99 -13.67 -16.05 -8.79
CA GLN A 99 -14.61 -15.95 -7.66
C GLN A 99 -16.01 -16.43 -8.04
N PHE A 100 -16.48 -16.21 -9.27
CA PHE A 100 -17.79 -16.72 -9.73
C PHE A 100 -17.87 -18.24 -9.71
N VAL A 101 -16.79 -18.94 -10.06
CA VAL A 101 -16.74 -20.42 -9.94
C VAL A 101 -16.34 -20.88 -8.54
N ARG A 102 -16.26 -19.97 -7.57
CA ARG A 102 -15.86 -20.22 -6.18
C ARG A 102 -14.43 -20.75 -6.03
N ALA A 103 -13.59 -20.57 -7.05
CA ALA A 103 -12.14 -20.76 -6.95
C ALA A 103 -11.52 -19.56 -6.20
N THR A 104 -10.37 -19.79 -5.59
CA THR A 104 -9.67 -18.75 -4.82
C THR A 104 -8.55 -18.14 -5.64
N PRO A 105 -8.68 -16.88 -6.11
CA PRO A 105 -7.59 -16.18 -6.78
C PRO A 105 -6.48 -15.82 -5.79
N VAL A 106 -5.24 -16.04 -6.20
CA VAL A 106 -4.03 -15.78 -5.41
C VAL A 106 -3.09 -14.89 -6.21
N SER A 107 -2.90 -13.66 -5.78
CA SER A 107 -1.94 -12.75 -6.42
C SER A 107 -0.54 -13.00 -5.92
N ILE A 108 0.42 -13.02 -6.86
CA ILE A 108 1.85 -13.15 -6.57
C ILE A 108 2.53 -11.81 -6.83
N TYR A 109 3.51 -11.46 -6.00
CA TYR A 109 4.33 -10.29 -6.25
C TYR A 109 5.10 -10.42 -7.56
N ASN A 110 5.12 -9.35 -8.35
CA ASN A 110 5.78 -9.30 -9.65
C ASN A 110 7.31 -9.53 -9.58
N SER A 111 7.86 -9.37 -8.41
CA SER A 111 9.28 -9.53 -8.08
C SER A 111 9.62 -10.93 -7.57
N SER A 112 8.64 -11.78 -7.24
CA SER A 112 8.90 -13.11 -6.68
C SER A 112 9.84 -13.93 -7.56
N SER A 113 10.86 -14.51 -6.92
CA SER A 113 11.81 -15.41 -7.59
C SER A 113 11.14 -16.72 -7.99
N PRO A 114 11.78 -17.51 -8.89
CA PRO A 114 11.29 -18.85 -9.22
C PRO A 114 11.07 -19.74 -7.99
N GLU A 115 11.97 -19.70 -7.00
CA GLU A 115 11.88 -20.48 -5.76
C GLU A 115 10.72 -20.02 -4.87
N GLU A 116 10.51 -18.70 -4.78
CA GLU A 116 9.34 -18.16 -4.06
C GLU A 116 8.03 -18.57 -4.74
N LEU A 117 7.98 -18.45 -6.08
CA LEU A 117 6.83 -18.88 -6.86
C LEU A 117 6.56 -20.38 -6.66
N GLN A 118 7.59 -21.22 -6.67
CA GLN A 118 7.48 -22.64 -6.37
C GLN A 118 6.83 -22.85 -5.00
N PHE A 119 7.41 -22.23 -3.96
CA PHE A 119 6.88 -22.35 -2.60
C PHE A 119 5.40 -21.91 -2.53
N LEU A 120 5.05 -20.78 -3.13
CA LEU A 120 3.68 -20.24 -3.09
C LEU A 120 2.70 -21.19 -3.82
N ALA A 121 3.07 -21.69 -5.00
CA ALA A 121 2.23 -22.59 -5.79
C ALA A 121 2.01 -23.95 -5.08
N GLU A 122 3.07 -24.54 -4.52
CA GLU A 122 2.96 -25.77 -3.73
C GLU A 122 2.15 -25.59 -2.45
N HIS A 123 2.41 -24.51 -1.70
CA HIS A 123 1.74 -24.24 -0.44
C HIS A 123 0.25 -23.92 -0.65
N ALA A 124 -0.07 -23.13 -1.68
CA ALA A 124 -1.44 -22.84 -2.08
C ALA A 124 -2.12 -24.04 -2.75
N GLU A 125 -1.39 -25.05 -3.21
CA GLU A 125 -1.92 -26.14 -4.06
C GLU A 125 -2.58 -25.58 -5.33
N ALA A 126 -1.86 -24.69 -6.01
CA ALA A 126 -2.37 -24.03 -7.19
C ALA A 126 -2.56 -25.01 -8.35
N ARG A 127 -3.71 -24.96 -9.02
CA ARG A 127 -4.03 -25.77 -10.18
C ARG A 127 -3.82 -25.02 -11.50
N VAL A 128 -4.09 -23.70 -11.47
CA VAL A 128 -3.95 -22.83 -12.64
C VAL A 128 -3.01 -21.69 -12.30
N ILE A 129 -2.09 -21.37 -13.21
CA ILE A 129 -1.25 -20.17 -13.14
C ILE A 129 -1.50 -19.33 -14.39
N ILE A 130 -1.77 -18.04 -14.19
CA ILE A 130 -1.94 -17.06 -15.27
C ILE A 130 -0.90 -15.97 -15.08
N VAL A 131 -0.08 -15.73 -16.09
CA VAL A 131 0.98 -14.71 -16.08
C VAL A 131 0.79 -13.71 -17.19
N GLU A 132 1.37 -12.51 -17.04
CA GLU A 132 1.24 -11.44 -18.01
C GLU A 132 2.03 -11.72 -19.28
N ASP A 133 3.34 -11.86 -19.20
CA ASP A 133 4.26 -11.89 -20.32
C ASP A 133 5.39 -12.93 -20.15
N SER A 134 6.31 -12.96 -21.09
CA SER A 134 7.46 -13.88 -21.08
C SER A 134 8.33 -13.71 -19.84
N SER A 135 8.47 -12.51 -19.29
CA SER A 135 9.35 -12.28 -18.14
C SER A 135 8.84 -12.97 -16.86
N PHE A 136 7.53 -13.11 -16.72
CA PHE A 136 6.89 -13.87 -15.64
C PHE A 136 6.79 -15.36 -16.01
N LEU A 137 6.50 -15.67 -17.28
CA LEU A 137 6.39 -17.05 -17.76
C LEU A 137 7.70 -17.82 -17.57
N ASP A 138 8.84 -17.19 -17.86
CA ASP A 138 10.16 -17.82 -17.74
C ASP A 138 10.42 -18.30 -16.30
N ARG A 139 10.00 -17.53 -15.28
CA ARG A 139 10.12 -17.93 -13.88
C ARG A 139 9.25 -19.14 -13.53
N VAL A 140 8.04 -19.22 -14.08
CA VAL A 140 7.16 -20.40 -13.90
C VAL A 140 7.77 -21.62 -14.56
N LEU A 141 8.33 -21.47 -15.78
CA LEU A 141 8.92 -22.57 -16.53
C LEU A 141 10.20 -23.11 -15.89
N GLU A 142 10.98 -22.26 -15.23
CA GLU A 142 12.20 -22.66 -14.51
C GLU A 142 11.91 -23.67 -13.39
N VAL A 143 10.75 -23.56 -12.73
CA VAL A 143 10.35 -24.43 -11.62
C VAL A 143 9.23 -25.41 -11.99
N ARG A 144 8.81 -25.47 -13.25
CA ARG A 144 7.64 -26.23 -13.69
C ARG A 144 7.65 -27.69 -13.28
N ASP A 145 8.79 -28.36 -13.39
CA ASP A 145 8.93 -29.79 -13.06
C ASP A 145 8.74 -30.05 -11.54
N GLN A 146 8.79 -29.00 -10.74
CA GLN A 146 8.60 -29.00 -9.29
C GLN A 146 7.16 -28.63 -8.90
N LEU A 147 6.28 -28.38 -9.86
CA LEU A 147 4.88 -27.96 -9.64
C LEU A 147 3.89 -29.03 -10.11
N PRO A 148 3.84 -30.21 -9.46
CA PRO A 148 3.05 -31.36 -9.94
C PRO A 148 1.53 -31.12 -9.90
N LEU A 149 1.04 -30.16 -9.10
CA LEU A 149 -0.38 -29.83 -9.00
C LEU A 149 -0.83 -28.78 -10.02
N VAL A 150 0.12 -28.07 -10.65
CA VAL A 150 -0.19 -27.08 -11.68
C VAL A 150 -0.47 -27.79 -13.00
N GLU A 151 -1.74 -27.88 -13.34
CA GLU A 151 -2.21 -28.54 -14.56
C GLU A 151 -2.23 -27.59 -15.77
N HIS A 152 -2.46 -26.30 -15.52
CA HIS A 152 -2.70 -25.31 -16.57
C HIS A 152 -1.88 -24.04 -16.35
N ILE A 153 -1.15 -23.64 -17.40
CA ILE A 153 -0.39 -22.38 -17.44
C ILE A 153 -0.88 -21.55 -18.61
N PHE A 154 -1.25 -20.32 -18.33
CA PHE A 154 -1.68 -19.35 -19.33
C PHE A 154 -0.79 -18.10 -19.31
N VAL A 155 -0.59 -17.51 -20.49
CA VAL A 155 0.06 -16.20 -20.64
C VAL A 155 -0.90 -15.27 -21.39
N ILE A 156 -0.90 -13.98 -20.99
CA ILE A 156 -1.75 -12.97 -21.62
C ILE A 156 -1.09 -12.51 -22.92
N ASP A 157 0.13 -11.99 -22.83
CA ASP A 157 0.87 -11.46 -23.96
C ASP A 157 1.73 -12.57 -24.61
N GLU A 158 1.48 -12.88 -25.87
CA GLU A 158 2.16 -13.98 -26.57
C GLU A 158 3.69 -13.76 -26.60
N PRO A 159 4.52 -14.73 -26.14
CA PRO A 159 5.96 -14.61 -26.18
C PRO A 159 6.50 -14.48 -27.61
N VAL A 160 7.55 -13.69 -27.78
CA VAL A 160 8.29 -13.63 -29.05
C VAL A 160 8.90 -15.00 -29.32
N GLY A 161 8.51 -15.63 -30.41
CA GLY A 161 8.96 -17.00 -30.77
C GLY A 161 7.92 -18.07 -30.54
N GLY A 162 6.74 -17.72 -30.06
CA GLY A 162 5.59 -18.59 -29.88
C GLY A 162 5.52 -19.23 -28.48
N LEU A 163 4.47 -20.01 -28.28
CA LEU A 163 4.16 -20.60 -26.98
C LEU A 163 5.04 -21.82 -26.66
N PRO A 164 5.65 -21.89 -25.49
CA PRO A 164 6.29 -23.12 -24.99
C PRO A 164 5.30 -24.26 -24.83
N GLY A 165 5.78 -25.50 -24.92
CA GLY A 165 4.92 -26.69 -24.82
C GLY A 165 4.12 -26.72 -23.51
N GLY A 166 2.79 -26.86 -23.62
CA GLY A 166 1.86 -26.92 -22.49
C GLY A 166 1.49 -25.55 -21.87
N VAL A 167 1.92 -24.47 -22.48
CA VAL A 167 1.43 -23.09 -22.18
C VAL A 167 0.37 -22.73 -23.21
N ARG A 168 -0.66 -22.00 -22.79
CA ARG A 168 -1.75 -21.51 -23.65
C ARG A 168 -1.90 -20.00 -23.51
N LEU A 169 -2.52 -19.35 -24.48
CA LEU A 169 -2.94 -17.97 -24.35
C LEU A 169 -4.17 -17.85 -23.43
N VAL A 170 -4.31 -16.75 -22.73
CA VAL A 170 -5.53 -16.42 -21.99
C VAL A 170 -6.73 -16.35 -22.93
N ASP A 171 -6.55 -15.96 -24.21
CA ASP A 171 -7.60 -15.99 -25.23
C ASP A 171 -8.21 -17.39 -25.40
N ASP A 172 -7.42 -18.47 -25.27
CA ASP A 172 -7.94 -19.85 -25.32
C ASP A 172 -8.83 -20.18 -24.11
N LEU A 173 -8.48 -19.62 -22.93
CA LEU A 173 -9.35 -19.72 -21.75
C LEU A 173 -10.67 -18.97 -21.98
N LEU A 174 -10.61 -17.78 -22.55
CA LEU A 174 -11.77 -16.92 -22.81
C LEU A 174 -12.62 -17.38 -24.02
N ALA A 175 -12.17 -18.34 -24.81
CA ALA A 175 -12.88 -18.84 -26.00
C ALA A 175 -14.02 -19.83 -25.68
N ASN A 176 -14.22 -20.22 -24.43
CA ASN A 176 -15.19 -21.26 -24.01
C ASN A 176 -16.65 -20.80 -23.90
N GLY A 177 -16.97 -19.62 -24.43
CA GLY A 177 -18.31 -19.01 -24.32
C GLY A 177 -18.44 -18.21 -23.03
N GLU A 178 -19.67 -17.95 -22.61
CA GLU A 178 -20.00 -17.19 -21.40
C GLU A 178 -20.78 -18.08 -20.42
N ALA A 179 -20.36 -18.12 -19.17
CA ALA A 179 -21.10 -18.76 -18.09
C ALA A 179 -22.28 -17.90 -17.68
N ASP A 180 -23.32 -18.52 -17.14
CA ASP A 180 -24.44 -17.82 -16.50
C ASP A 180 -24.01 -17.30 -15.12
N LEU A 181 -23.52 -16.05 -15.07
CA LEU A 181 -23.03 -15.42 -13.86
C LEU A 181 -24.12 -15.25 -12.79
N ASP A 182 -25.38 -15.08 -13.17
CA ASP A 182 -26.49 -14.94 -12.21
C ASP A 182 -26.69 -16.27 -11.45
N THR A 183 -26.65 -17.39 -12.17
CA THR A 183 -26.68 -18.74 -11.56
C THR A 183 -25.46 -19.00 -10.68
N LEU A 184 -24.26 -18.63 -11.15
CA LEU A 184 -23.02 -18.82 -10.39
C LEU A 184 -22.99 -17.95 -9.12
N ALA A 185 -23.38 -16.67 -9.20
CA ALA A 185 -23.45 -15.78 -8.05
C ALA A 185 -24.42 -16.27 -6.97
N ALA A 186 -25.55 -16.89 -7.37
CA ALA A 186 -26.55 -17.40 -6.43
C ALA A 186 -26.02 -18.50 -5.50
N VAL A 187 -24.91 -19.17 -5.87
CA VAL A 187 -24.31 -20.25 -5.06
C VAL A 187 -23.01 -19.83 -4.37
N THR A 188 -22.51 -18.62 -4.61
CA THR A 188 -21.36 -18.09 -3.85
C THR A 188 -21.74 -17.90 -2.38
N SER A 189 -20.79 -18.14 -1.49
CA SER A 189 -20.99 -18.06 -0.05
C SER A 189 -20.10 -17.01 0.59
N PRO A 190 -20.56 -16.28 1.62
CA PRO A 190 -19.69 -15.44 2.44
C PRO A 190 -18.50 -16.17 3.04
N ASP A 191 -18.59 -17.48 3.23
CA ASP A 191 -17.52 -18.34 3.75
C ASP A 191 -16.51 -18.76 2.67
N ASP A 192 -16.79 -18.57 1.38
CA ASP A 192 -15.83 -18.83 0.32
C ASP A 192 -14.62 -17.91 0.47
N LEU A 193 -13.42 -18.44 0.21
CA LEU A 193 -12.22 -17.60 0.19
C LEU A 193 -12.28 -16.64 -1.02
N ALA A 194 -12.28 -15.35 -0.74
CA ALA A 194 -12.15 -14.32 -1.76
C ALA A 194 -10.71 -14.26 -2.29
N THR A 195 -9.73 -14.51 -1.43
CA THR A 195 -8.30 -14.51 -1.81
C THR A 195 -7.43 -15.12 -0.71
N LEU A 196 -6.18 -15.45 -1.11
CA LEU A 196 -5.05 -15.67 -0.19
C LEU A 196 -4.04 -14.54 -0.37
N ILE A 197 -3.66 -13.91 0.72
CA ILE A 197 -2.58 -12.91 0.74
C ILE A 197 -1.37 -13.53 1.43
N TYR A 198 -0.27 -13.66 0.69
CA TYR A 198 0.98 -14.14 1.28
C TYR A 198 1.77 -13.00 1.87
N THR A 199 2.05 -13.12 3.17
CA THR A 199 2.85 -12.13 3.91
C THR A 199 4.23 -12.71 4.22
N SER A 200 5.28 -11.95 3.88
CA SER A 200 6.63 -12.26 4.33
C SER A 200 6.75 -11.92 5.81
N GLY A 201 6.70 -12.93 6.68
CA GLY A 201 7.03 -12.73 8.09
C GLY A 201 8.51 -12.33 8.24
N THR A 202 8.84 -11.60 9.31
CA THR A 202 10.25 -11.28 9.68
C THR A 202 11.08 -12.53 9.96
N THR A 203 10.42 -13.67 10.18
CA THR A 203 11.06 -14.97 10.48
C THR A 203 10.30 -16.11 9.81
N GLY A 204 10.93 -16.82 8.89
CA GLY A 204 10.41 -18.03 8.26
C GLY A 204 9.71 -17.80 6.91
N PRO A 205 9.16 -18.87 6.30
CA PRO A 205 8.51 -18.80 5.00
C PRO A 205 7.24 -17.96 5.04
N PRO A 206 6.80 -17.41 3.89
CA PRO A 206 5.56 -16.65 3.78
C PRO A 206 4.34 -17.42 4.31
N LYS A 207 3.40 -16.70 4.93
CA LYS A 207 2.15 -17.26 5.45
C LYS A 207 0.99 -16.83 4.56
N GLY A 208 0.13 -17.76 4.16
CA GLY A 208 -1.09 -17.48 3.39
C GLY A 208 -2.21 -17.04 4.35
N VAL A 209 -2.53 -15.78 4.34
CA VAL A 209 -3.66 -15.19 5.09
C VAL A 209 -4.95 -15.51 4.36
N MET A 210 -5.84 -16.27 4.97
CA MET A 210 -7.13 -16.67 4.40
C MET A 210 -8.17 -15.58 4.61
N ILE A 211 -8.63 -14.97 3.51
CA ILE A 211 -9.60 -13.88 3.51
C ILE A 211 -10.86 -14.36 2.79
N THR A 212 -11.99 -14.34 3.49
CA THR A 212 -13.29 -14.77 2.96
C THR A 212 -14.02 -13.64 2.26
N GLN A 213 -15.08 -13.99 1.49
CA GLN A 213 -16.02 -13.01 0.92
C GLN A 213 -16.62 -12.14 2.02
N TYR A 214 -16.98 -12.74 3.15
CA TYR A 214 -17.47 -12.01 4.32
C TYR A 214 -16.47 -10.97 4.83
N ASN A 215 -15.19 -11.33 4.96
CA ASN A 215 -14.16 -10.39 5.42
C ASN A 215 -14.03 -9.19 4.48
N ILE A 216 -14.05 -9.42 3.15
CA ILE A 216 -13.97 -8.34 2.15
C ILE A 216 -15.20 -7.43 2.24
N MET A 217 -16.40 -8.00 2.24
CA MET A 217 -17.63 -7.22 2.32
C MET A 217 -17.68 -6.36 3.58
N TYR A 218 -17.25 -6.93 4.71
CA TYR A 218 -17.14 -6.20 5.97
C TYR A 218 -16.09 -5.08 5.93
N ALA A 219 -14.90 -5.36 5.41
CA ALA A 219 -13.83 -4.37 5.31
C ALA A 219 -14.20 -3.19 4.40
N VAL A 220 -14.87 -3.45 3.26
CA VAL A 220 -15.36 -2.39 2.38
C VAL A 220 -16.44 -1.56 3.09
N ALA A 221 -17.40 -2.19 3.77
CA ALA A 221 -18.42 -1.47 4.54
C ALA A 221 -17.81 -0.58 5.63
N VAL A 222 -16.78 -1.06 6.33
CA VAL A 222 -16.00 -0.30 7.33
C VAL A 222 -15.37 0.94 6.72
N VAL A 223 -14.73 0.83 5.54
CA VAL A 223 -14.10 1.98 4.86
C VAL A 223 -15.15 2.99 4.41
N VAL A 224 -16.21 2.52 3.76
CA VAL A 224 -17.32 3.37 3.28
C VAL A 224 -17.93 4.16 4.41
N GLU A 225 -18.22 3.51 5.55
CA GLU A 225 -18.79 4.16 6.73
C GLU A 225 -17.82 5.19 7.34
N ALA A 226 -16.50 4.89 7.36
CA ALA A 226 -15.49 5.82 7.86
C ALA A 226 -15.28 7.04 6.96
N LEU A 227 -15.48 6.90 5.64
CA LEU A 227 -15.35 8.00 4.69
C LEU A 227 -16.46 9.04 4.83
N GLU A 228 -17.67 8.65 5.22
CA GLU A 228 -18.85 9.54 5.35
C GLU A 228 -19.15 10.34 4.07
N GLU A 229 -19.05 9.68 2.91
CA GLU A 229 -19.27 10.28 1.58
C GLU A 229 -20.41 9.56 0.85
N ASP A 230 -21.26 10.32 0.15
CA ASP A 230 -22.50 9.81 -0.47
C ASP A 230 -22.34 9.37 -1.94
N ASP A 231 -21.22 9.75 -2.61
CA ASP A 231 -21.05 9.56 -4.06
C ASP A 231 -19.84 8.69 -4.43
N ILE A 232 -19.49 7.76 -3.57
CA ILE A 232 -18.30 6.88 -3.73
C ILE A 232 -18.37 6.10 -5.04
N GLU A 233 -19.56 5.75 -5.52
CA GLU A 233 -19.76 5.06 -6.80
C GLU A 233 -19.34 5.87 -8.03
N ASN A 234 -19.02 7.17 -7.89
CA ASN A 234 -18.50 8.01 -8.94
C ASN A 234 -17.03 8.37 -8.78
N TRP A 235 -16.36 7.78 -7.79
CA TRP A 235 -14.95 8.07 -7.53
C TRP A 235 -14.02 7.44 -8.56
N ARG A 236 -12.92 8.14 -8.81
CA ARG A 236 -11.81 7.68 -9.66
C ARG A 236 -10.64 7.32 -8.77
N VAL A 237 -10.06 6.15 -9.02
CA VAL A 237 -8.92 5.61 -8.29
C VAL A 237 -7.82 5.24 -9.28
N ILE A 238 -6.55 5.38 -8.89
CA ILE A 238 -5.41 4.85 -9.63
C ILE A 238 -4.91 3.61 -8.90
N SER A 239 -4.93 2.47 -9.59
CA SER A 239 -4.41 1.19 -9.12
C SER A 239 -2.97 1.03 -9.61
N TYR A 240 -1.99 1.06 -8.70
CA TYR A 240 -0.56 1.05 -9.06
C TYR A 240 0.33 0.30 -8.06
N LEU A 241 -0.17 -0.03 -6.88
CA LEU A 241 0.55 -0.86 -5.91
C LEU A 241 0.38 -2.35 -6.24
N PRO A 242 1.25 -3.25 -5.74
CA PRO A 242 1.13 -4.67 -6.05
C PRO A 242 -0.22 -5.27 -5.61
N MET A 243 -0.92 -5.95 -6.52
CA MET A 243 -2.18 -6.67 -6.23
C MET A 243 -2.01 -7.83 -5.25
N ALA A 244 -0.78 -8.28 -4.99
CA ALA A 244 -0.44 -9.23 -3.94
C ALA A 244 -0.53 -8.63 -2.53
N HIS A 245 -0.67 -7.30 -2.41
CA HIS A 245 -0.83 -6.60 -1.14
C HIS A 245 -2.30 -6.28 -0.86
N ILE A 246 -2.78 -6.56 0.36
CA ILE A 246 -4.21 -6.39 0.73
C ILE A 246 -4.71 -4.96 0.50
N ALA A 247 -3.89 -3.93 0.74
CA ALA A 247 -4.30 -2.54 0.56
C ALA A 247 -4.69 -2.25 -0.89
N GLU A 248 -3.89 -2.70 -1.86
CA GLU A 248 -4.22 -2.53 -3.28
C GLU A 248 -5.43 -3.37 -3.67
N ARG A 249 -5.53 -4.61 -3.16
CA ARG A 249 -6.71 -5.44 -3.41
C ARG A 249 -8.00 -4.81 -2.89
N VAL A 250 -7.97 -4.17 -1.72
CA VAL A 250 -9.15 -3.48 -1.20
C VAL A 250 -9.44 -2.21 -2.00
N VAL A 251 -8.46 -1.33 -2.20
CA VAL A 251 -8.68 -0.01 -2.82
C VAL A 251 -8.82 -0.08 -4.34
N GLY A 252 -7.93 -0.82 -5.01
CA GLY A 252 -7.86 -0.87 -6.48
C GLY A 252 -8.74 -1.95 -7.12
N HIS A 253 -9.33 -2.87 -6.33
CA HIS A 253 -10.13 -3.97 -6.87
C HIS A 253 -11.47 -4.11 -6.16
N TYR A 254 -11.50 -4.55 -4.89
CA TYR A 254 -12.75 -4.88 -4.23
C TYR A 254 -13.67 -3.68 -4.00
N GLN A 255 -13.11 -2.52 -3.64
CA GLN A 255 -13.92 -1.32 -3.44
C GLN A 255 -14.72 -0.99 -4.71
N ALA A 256 -14.09 -0.94 -5.89
CA ALA A 256 -14.78 -0.63 -7.13
C ALA A 256 -15.84 -1.67 -7.51
N LEU A 257 -15.58 -2.95 -7.26
CA LEU A 257 -16.56 -4.04 -7.51
C LEU A 257 -17.77 -3.98 -6.57
N VAL A 258 -17.56 -3.55 -5.31
CA VAL A 258 -18.59 -3.56 -4.26
C VAL A 258 -19.35 -2.24 -4.17
N THR A 259 -18.69 -1.09 -4.40
CA THR A 259 -19.32 0.23 -4.25
C THR A 259 -19.57 0.95 -5.57
N GLY A 260 -19.01 0.47 -6.67
CA GLY A 260 -18.92 1.19 -7.93
C GLY A 260 -17.65 2.05 -8.02
N GLY A 261 -17.58 2.89 -9.05
CA GLY A 261 -16.43 3.76 -9.30
C GLY A 261 -15.67 3.38 -10.56
N GLU A 262 -14.56 4.08 -10.79
CA GLU A 262 -13.68 3.89 -11.93
C GLU A 262 -12.25 3.69 -11.46
N VAL A 263 -11.55 2.70 -12.00
CA VAL A 263 -10.16 2.40 -11.69
C VAL A 263 -9.29 2.52 -12.94
N SER A 264 -8.28 3.37 -12.86
CA SER A 264 -7.23 3.51 -13.87
C SER A 264 -6.04 2.64 -13.45
N THR A 265 -5.73 1.61 -14.22
CA THR A 265 -4.62 0.69 -13.91
C THR A 265 -3.30 1.26 -14.42
N CYS A 266 -2.34 1.42 -13.53
CA CYS A 266 -0.99 1.92 -13.81
C CYS A 266 0.01 0.77 -13.63
N PRO A 267 0.62 0.26 -14.70
CA PRO A 267 1.44 -0.96 -14.65
C PRO A 267 2.80 -0.75 -13.98
N ASP A 268 3.27 0.49 -13.91
CA ASP A 268 4.56 0.85 -13.32
C ASP A 268 4.38 2.03 -12.36
N PRO A 269 4.70 1.87 -11.07
CA PRO A 269 4.60 2.94 -10.08
C PRO A 269 5.39 4.22 -10.43
N SER A 270 6.44 4.11 -11.25
CA SER A 270 7.20 5.29 -11.71
C SER A 270 6.39 6.22 -12.61
N LEU A 271 5.33 5.71 -13.22
CA LEU A 271 4.41 6.47 -14.08
C LEU A 271 3.29 7.18 -13.27
N LEU A 272 3.21 6.96 -11.97
CA LEU A 272 2.15 7.54 -11.13
C LEU A 272 2.00 9.06 -11.29
N PRO A 273 3.08 9.88 -11.37
CA PRO A 273 2.93 11.33 -11.58
C PRO A 273 2.18 11.68 -12.87
N ALA A 274 2.44 10.96 -13.96
CA ALA A 274 1.72 11.16 -15.21
C ALA A 274 0.26 10.74 -15.11
N TYR A 275 -0.02 9.61 -14.43
CA TYR A 275 -1.39 9.16 -14.19
C TYR A 275 -2.18 10.13 -13.30
N LEU A 276 -1.54 10.73 -12.29
CA LEU A 276 -2.17 11.75 -11.44
C LEU A 276 -2.64 12.94 -12.28
N GLY A 277 -1.78 13.47 -13.17
CA GLY A 277 -2.09 14.58 -14.04
C GLY A 277 -3.17 14.31 -15.10
N GLU A 278 -3.43 13.03 -15.45
CA GLU A 278 -4.43 12.64 -16.45
C GLU A 278 -5.74 12.15 -15.82
N VAL A 279 -5.68 11.56 -14.64
CA VAL A 279 -6.84 10.95 -13.98
C VAL A 279 -7.53 11.93 -13.04
N HIS A 280 -6.80 12.79 -12.37
CA HIS A 280 -7.29 13.64 -11.27
C HIS A 280 -8.16 12.80 -10.31
N PRO A 281 -7.56 11.85 -9.53
CA PRO A 281 -8.32 10.88 -8.76
C PRO A 281 -9.13 11.52 -7.64
N SER A 282 -10.23 10.88 -7.25
CA SER A 282 -11.02 11.26 -6.07
C SER A 282 -10.42 10.71 -4.78
N LEU A 283 -9.78 9.53 -4.87
CA LEU A 283 -9.07 8.88 -3.79
C LEU A 283 -7.67 8.44 -4.27
N LEU A 284 -6.66 8.74 -3.47
CA LEU A 284 -5.31 8.23 -3.65
C LEU A 284 -4.86 7.49 -2.39
N PHE A 285 -4.61 6.19 -2.51
CA PHE A 285 -3.89 5.44 -1.49
C PHE A 285 -2.41 5.36 -1.87
N GLY A 286 -1.52 5.67 -0.95
CA GLY A 286 -0.08 5.60 -1.18
C GLY A 286 0.72 5.20 0.06
N VAL A 287 1.84 4.50 -0.17
CA VAL A 287 2.84 4.35 0.89
C VAL A 287 3.53 5.70 1.14
N PRO A 288 4.15 5.93 2.31
CA PRO A 288 4.76 7.21 2.66
C PRO A 288 5.66 7.79 1.57
N ARG A 289 6.44 6.94 0.91
CA ARG A 289 7.38 7.33 -0.16
C ARG A 289 6.73 8.10 -1.31
N VAL A 290 5.47 7.82 -1.63
CA VAL A 290 4.73 8.55 -2.67
C VAL A 290 4.57 10.01 -2.28
N PHE A 291 4.13 10.27 -1.07
CA PHE A 291 3.90 11.62 -0.56
C PHE A 291 5.23 12.35 -0.29
N GLU A 292 6.26 11.64 0.20
CA GLU A 292 7.62 12.15 0.33
C GLU A 292 8.16 12.67 -1.01
N LYS A 293 8.00 11.88 -2.09
CA LYS A 293 8.44 12.29 -3.45
C LYS A 293 7.66 13.48 -3.99
N VAL A 294 6.34 13.53 -3.81
CA VAL A 294 5.54 14.68 -4.23
C VAL A 294 5.96 15.95 -3.46
N TYR A 295 6.11 15.84 -2.14
CA TYR A 295 6.60 16.94 -1.30
C TYR A 295 7.97 17.45 -1.78
N ALA A 296 8.93 16.54 -1.97
CA ALA A 296 10.27 16.90 -2.44
C ALA A 296 10.24 17.52 -3.84
N GLY A 297 9.45 16.96 -4.77
CA GLY A 297 9.32 17.47 -6.14
C GLY A 297 8.74 18.89 -6.20
N VAL A 298 7.70 19.18 -5.42
CA VAL A 298 7.12 20.53 -5.33
C VAL A 298 8.16 21.53 -4.77
N ASN A 299 8.84 21.16 -3.68
CA ASN A 299 9.89 22.03 -3.10
C ASN A 299 11.06 22.27 -4.05
N ALA A 300 11.49 21.25 -4.80
CA ALA A 300 12.54 21.39 -5.81
C ALA A 300 12.10 22.32 -6.96
N ALA A 301 10.85 22.20 -7.43
CA ALA A 301 10.32 23.09 -8.46
C ALA A 301 10.23 24.54 -7.99
N LEU A 302 9.87 24.78 -6.75
CA LEU A 302 9.82 26.13 -6.15
C LEU A 302 11.21 26.73 -5.94
N ALA A 303 12.23 25.92 -5.68
CA ALA A 303 13.62 26.37 -5.47
C ALA A 303 14.22 27.07 -6.68
N ALA A 304 13.65 26.89 -7.87
CA ALA A 304 14.08 27.61 -9.09
C ALA A 304 13.80 29.13 -9.01
N ASP A 305 12.86 29.58 -8.15
CA ASP A 305 12.53 30.98 -7.90
C ASP A 305 12.50 31.24 -6.38
N PRO A 306 13.59 31.77 -5.80
CA PRO A 306 13.71 31.97 -4.35
C PRO A 306 12.64 32.92 -3.75
N GLU A 307 12.15 33.91 -4.52
CA GLU A 307 11.10 34.82 -4.03
C GLU A 307 9.75 34.08 -3.95
N ARG A 308 9.43 33.31 -4.99
CA ARG A 308 8.22 32.49 -5.04
C ARG A 308 8.27 31.39 -3.97
N GLN A 309 9.42 30.74 -3.81
CA GLN A 309 9.62 29.73 -2.77
C GLN A 309 9.38 30.31 -1.38
N LYS A 310 9.98 31.49 -1.09
CA LYS A 310 9.78 32.16 0.19
C LYS A 310 8.32 32.51 0.42
N ALA A 311 7.65 33.11 -0.55
CA ALA A 311 6.23 33.48 -0.44
C ALA A 311 5.33 32.25 -0.21
N PHE A 312 5.60 31.14 -0.91
CA PHE A 312 4.89 29.89 -0.72
C PHE A 312 5.11 29.32 0.68
N ASN A 313 6.35 29.28 1.17
CA ASN A 313 6.68 28.77 2.49
C ASN A 313 6.06 29.64 3.61
N ASP A 314 6.05 30.97 3.46
CA ASP A 314 5.36 31.87 4.38
C ASP A 314 3.84 31.58 4.39
N GLY A 315 3.24 31.31 3.23
CA GLY A 315 1.85 30.88 3.11
C GLY A 315 1.56 29.54 3.78
N VAL A 316 2.43 28.55 3.59
CA VAL A 316 2.31 27.23 4.25
C VAL A 316 2.42 27.38 5.77
N ALA A 317 3.35 28.20 6.27
CA ALA A 317 3.48 28.44 7.71
C ALA A 317 2.20 29.03 8.31
N ALA A 318 1.59 30.02 7.65
CA ALA A 318 0.31 30.57 8.07
C ALA A 318 -0.82 29.52 8.01
N ALA A 319 -0.86 28.71 6.96
CA ALA A 319 -1.86 27.65 6.79
C ALA A 319 -1.75 26.57 7.86
N LEU A 320 -0.54 26.20 8.30
CA LEU A 320 -0.30 25.26 9.41
C LEU A 320 -0.94 25.74 10.71
N GLU A 321 -0.78 27.03 11.05
CA GLU A 321 -1.40 27.65 12.23
C GLU A 321 -2.93 27.64 12.11
N ILE A 322 -3.47 27.93 10.92
CA ILE A 322 -4.91 27.93 10.66
C ILE A 322 -5.47 26.51 10.81
N LYS A 323 -4.80 25.50 10.23
CA LYS A 323 -5.23 24.10 10.33
C LYS A 323 -5.12 23.57 11.77
N ALA A 324 -4.16 24.03 12.56
CA ALA A 324 -4.09 23.73 13.99
C ALA A 324 -5.28 24.35 14.76
N ALA A 325 -5.65 25.60 14.47
CA ALA A 325 -6.82 26.25 15.06
C ALA A 325 -8.14 25.57 14.62
N GLU A 326 -8.22 25.08 13.38
CA GLU A 326 -9.37 24.34 12.88
C GLU A 326 -9.55 23.01 13.65
N ARG A 327 -8.49 22.24 13.82
CA ARG A 327 -8.49 21.01 14.64
C ARG A 327 -8.87 21.26 16.10
N ALA A 328 -8.42 22.38 16.65
CA ALA A 328 -8.77 22.79 18.03
C ALA A 328 -10.19 23.38 18.17
N GLY A 329 -10.94 23.54 17.08
CA GLY A 329 -12.26 24.18 17.09
C GLY A 329 -12.24 25.67 17.40
N THR A 330 -11.07 26.35 17.28
CA THR A 330 -10.86 27.75 17.64
C THR A 330 -10.64 28.67 16.43
N ILE A 331 -10.79 28.16 15.23
CA ILE A 331 -10.59 28.89 13.97
C ILE A 331 -11.53 30.09 13.87
N THR A 332 -10.98 31.27 13.57
CA THR A 332 -11.73 32.52 13.36
C THR A 332 -12.16 32.67 11.90
N GLN A 333 -13.10 33.62 11.62
CA GLN A 333 -13.49 33.93 10.24
C GLN A 333 -12.32 34.53 9.45
N GLU A 334 -11.53 35.42 10.06
CA GLU A 334 -10.33 36.00 9.44
C GLU A 334 -9.32 34.91 9.00
N GLN A 335 -9.13 33.88 9.81
CA GLN A 335 -8.26 32.74 9.46
C GLN A 335 -8.83 31.94 8.29
N ARG A 336 -10.15 31.72 8.23
CA ARG A 336 -10.81 31.06 7.08
C ARG A 336 -10.61 31.86 5.81
N ASP A 337 -10.90 33.17 5.85
CA ASP A 337 -10.73 34.05 4.70
C ASP A 337 -9.27 34.11 4.24
N THR A 338 -8.31 34.07 5.17
CA THR A 338 -6.87 34.00 4.88
C THR A 338 -6.51 32.69 4.17
N TRP A 339 -7.00 31.55 4.66
CA TRP A 339 -6.72 30.27 4.03
C TRP A 339 -7.35 30.19 2.62
N GLU A 340 -8.58 30.67 2.44
CA GLU A 340 -9.26 30.73 1.13
C GLU A 340 -8.47 31.61 0.14
N PHE A 341 -7.90 32.72 0.60
CA PHE A 341 -7.03 33.56 -0.24
C PHE A 341 -5.75 32.81 -0.65
N LEU A 342 -5.04 32.17 0.31
CA LEU A 342 -3.82 31.40 0.03
C LEU A 342 -4.11 30.24 -0.93
N ASP A 343 -5.25 29.58 -0.76
CA ASP A 343 -5.70 28.50 -1.65
C ASP A 343 -5.89 29.01 -3.09
N ALA A 344 -6.62 30.11 -3.26
CA ALA A 344 -6.92 30.68 -4.56
C ALA A 344 -5.66 31.16 -5.32
N VAL A 345 -4.67 31.71 -4.62
CA VAL A 345 -3.48 32.30 -5.27
C VAL A 345 -2.30 31.34 -5.41
N ALA A 346 -2.24 30.25 -4.63
CA ALA A 346 -1.08 29.38 -4.59
C ALA A 346 -1.42 27.88 -4.51
N PHE A 347 -2.17 27.43 -3.47
CA PHE A 347 -2.29 26.02 -3.15
C PHE A 347 -3.08 25.24 -4.19
N SER A 348 -4.19 25.78 -4.70
CA SER A 348 -4.97 25.16 -5.79
C SER A 348 -4.13 24.93 -7.04
N GLN A 349 -3.22 25.86 -7.38
CA GLN A 349 -2.31 25.70 -8.52
C GLN A 349 -1.30 24.57 -8.32
N VAL A 350 -0.78 24.41 -7.09
CA VAL A 350 0.12 23.30 -6.76
C VAL A 350 -0.61 21.98 -6.82
N ARG A 351 -1.83 21.89 -6.26
CA ARG A 351 -2.65 20.67 -6.35
C ARG A 351 -2.95 20.31 -7.81
N ALA A 352 -3.31 21.27 -8.65
CA ALA A 352 -3.56 21.03 -10.07
C ALA A 352 -2.29 20.57 -10.81
N LEU A 353 -1.12 21.16 -10.49
CA LEU A 353 0.15 20.79 -11.09
C LEU A 353 0.51 19.32 -10.84
N VAL A 354 0.19 18.80 -9.64
CA VAL A 354 0.48 17.41 -9.26
C VAL A 354 -0.72 16.47 -9.47
N GLY A 355 -1.82 16.93 -10.07
CA GLY A 355 -3.02 16.14 -10.34
C GLY A 355 -3.80 15.71 -9.08
N MET A 356 -3.70 16.48 -8.00
CA MET A 356 -4.37 16.24 -6.71
C MET A 356 -5.50 17.25 -6.42
N ASP A 357 -5.95 17.98 -7.41
CA ASP A 357 -6.94 19.05 -7.30
C ASP A 357 -8.37 18.54 -7.09
N GLU A 358 -8.67 17.31 -7.53
CA GLU A 358 -9.98 16.69 -7.34
C GLU A 358 -9.99 15.63 -6.22
N LEU A 359 -8.88 15.49 -5.49
CA LEU A 359 -8.82 14.58 -4.36
C LEU A 359 -9.80 14.99 -3.25
N LYS A 360 -10.69 14.08 -2.90
CA LYS A 360 -11.51 14.15 -1.70
C LYS A 360 -10.73 13.67 -0.49
N ILE A 361 -9.89 12.66 -0.71
CA ILE A 361 -9.03 12.09 0.31
C ILE A 361 -7.75 11.49 -0.27
N ALA A 362 -6.64 11.72 0.43
CA ALA A 362 -5.39 10.98 0.27
C ALA A 362 -5.14 10.14 1.52
N ILE A 363 -4.77 8.90 1.33
CA ILE A 363 -4.58 7.93 2.42
C ILE A 363 -3.15 7.41 2.37
N THR A 364 -2.46 7.42 3.49
CA THR A 364 -1.15 6.80 3.63
C THR A 364 -1.16 5.70 4.69
N GLY A 365 -0.41 4.64 4.45
CA GLY A 365 -0.34 3.51 5.37
C GLY A 365 0.79 2.54 5.05
N ALA A 366 0.75 1.39 5.68
CA ALA A 366 1.72 0.30 5.55
C ALA A 366 3.12 0.58 6.15
N ALA A 367 3.49 1.84 6.40
CA ALA A 367 4.72 2.25 7.09
C ALA A 367 4.51 3.63 7.74
N PRO A 368 5.32 4.01 8.75
CA PRO A 368 5.27 5.33 9.34
C PRO A 368 5.61 6.43 8.34
N ILE A 369 4.92 7.56 8.44
CA ILE A 369 5.17 8.77 7.66
C ILE A 369 5.57 9.91 8.62
N PRO A 370 6.52 10.81 8.23
CA PRO A 370 6.79 12.02 8.98
C PRO A 370 5.54 12.89 9.13
N THR A 371 5.23 13.28 10.35
CA THR A 371 4.05 14.11 10.68
C THR A 371 4.05 15.41 9.88
N GLU A 372 5.21 15.99 9.66
CA GLU A 372 5.40 17.23 8.91
C GLU A 372 4.91 17.14 7.47
N ILE A 373 5.01 15.96 6.85
CA ILE A 373 4.50 15.72 5.49
C ILE A 373 2.97 15.73 5.50
N ILE A 374 2.34 15.06 6.46
CA ILE A 374 0.89 15.06 6.60
C ILE A 374 0.38 16.49 6.81
N GLU A 375 1.02 17.22 7.73
CA GLU A 375 0.65 18.59 8.03
C GLU A 375 0.81 19.52 6.83
N TRP A 376 1.90 19.36 6.05
CA TRP A 376 2.13 20.12 4.84
C TRP A 376 1.04 19.88 3.79
N PHE A 377 0.69 18.62 3.51
CA PHE A 377 -0.39 18.30 2.58
C PHE A 377 -1.73 18.88 3.05
N ASN A 378 -2.05 18.74 4.33
CA ASN A 378 -3.27 19.32 4.89
C ASN A 378 -3.27 20.85 4.82
N ALA A 379 -2.13 21.52 5.01
CA ALA A 379 -1.98 22.97 4.88
C ALA A 379 -2.31 23.44 3.46
N ILE A 380 -1.85 22.72 2.43
CA ILE A 380 -2.12 23.05 1.02
C ILE A 380 -3.47 22.50 0.52
N GLY A 381 -4.34 21.98 1.40
CA GLY A 381 -5.70 21.55 1.07
C GLY A 381 -5.85 20.13 0.53
N VAL A 382 -4.84 19.28 0.64
CA VAL A 382 -4.95 17.84 0.41
C VAL A 382 -5.21 17.16 1.75
N ASN A 383 -6.40 16.55 1.92
CA ASN A 383 -6.74 15.78 3.12
C ASN A 383 -5.95 14.47 3.16
N LEU A 384 -4.67 14.55 3.54
CA LEU A 384 -3.82 13.38 3.75
C LEU A 384 -4.00 12.86 5.17
N THR A 385 -4.40 11.60 5.31
CA THR A 385 -4.62 10.93 6.59
C THR A 385 -3.93 9.58 6.65
N GLU A 386 -3.55 9.16 7.84
CA GLU A 386 -3.01 7.83 8.06
C GLU A 386 -4.12 6.80 8.23
N ILE A 387 -3.85 5.58 7.76
CA ILE A 387 -4.64 4.38 8.02
C ILE A 387 -3.71 3.30 8.58
N TYR A 388 -4.17 2.57 9.56
CA TYR A 388 -3.45 1.41 10.09
C TYR A 388 -4.28 0.15 9.94
N GLY A 389 -3.61 -0.92 9.57
CA GLY A 389 -4.15 -2.25 9.45
C GLY A 389 -3.14 -3.25 8.91
N LEU A 390 -3.56 -4.49 8.80
CA LEU A 390 -2.74 -5.64 8.42
C LEU A 390 -3.48 -6.49 7.37
N SER A 391 -2.79 -7.45 6.78
CA SER A 391 -3.45 -8.46 5.94
C SER A 391 -4.45 -9.27 6.75
N GLU A 392 -4.13 -9.56 8.00
CA GLU A 392 -4.95 -10.29 8.96
C GLU A 392 -6.21 -9.51 9.42
N THR A 393 -6.25 -8.19 9.20
CA THR A 393 -7.46 -7.36 9.39
C THR A 393 -8.16 -7.04 8.07
N THR A 394 -7.85 -7.74 7.00
CA THR A 394 -8.38 -7.50 5.64
C THR A 394 -8.21 -6.02 5.23
N GLY A 395 -7.12 -5.38 5.66
CA GLY A 395 -6.82 -3.97 5.46
C GLY A 395 -7.11 -3.14 6.71
N PRO A 396 -8.18 -2.32 6.75
CA PRO A 396 -8.36 -1.26 7.76
C PRO A 396 -8.62 -1.78 9.18
N LEU A 397 -8.00 -1.12 10.16
CA LEU A 397 -8.28 -1.26 11.58
C LEU A 397 -8.60 0.10 12.21
N THR A 398 -7.76 1.11 11.96
CA THR A 398 -8.02 2.49 12.42
C THR A 398 -7.96 3.45 11.24
N PHE A 399 -8.87 4.43 11.22
CA PHE A 399 -8.98 5.40 10.14
C PHE A 399 -9.92 6.56 10.54
N SER A 400 -9.48 7.80 10.42
CA SER A 400 -10.27 8.99 10.81
C SER A 400 -10.13 10.12 9.79
N PRO A 401 -10.71 9.97 8.57
CA PRO A 401 -10.51 10.94 7.49
C PRO A 401 -11.13 12.32 7.77
N LYS A 402 -12.21 12.39 8.53
CA LYS A 402 -12.91 13.65 8.87
C LYS A 402 -12.34 14.31 10.13
N ALA A 403 -11.60 13.56 10.94
CA ALA A 403 -11.03 14.04 12.21
C ALA A 403 -9.53 13.65 12.28
N ASN A 404 -8.78 14.05 11.26
CA ASN A 404 -7.37 13.70 11.11
C ASN A 404 -6.52 14.34 12.22
N LYS A 405 -5.73 13.51 12.91
CA LYS A 405 -4.80 13.89 13.97
C LYS A 405 -3.39 13.43 13.58
N PRO A 406 -2.57 14.30 12.94
CA PRO A 406 -1.24 13.94 12.50
C PRO A 406 -0.38 13.31 13.61
N GLY A 407 0.33 12.22 13.28
CA GLY A 407 1.11 11.44 14.23
C GLY A 407 0.32 10.36 14.98
N PHE A 408 -0.97 10.20 14.66
CA PHE A 408 -1.84 9.12 15.08
C PHE A 408 -2.41 8.41 13.85
N VAL A 409 -2.56 7.10 13.92
CA VAL A 409 -3.09 6.30 12.82
C VAL A 409 -4.63 6.25 12.78
N GLY A 410 -5.28 7.15 13.49
CA GLY A 410 -6.74 7.30 13.57
C GLY A 410 -7.38 6.61 14.77
N GLN A 411 -8.69 6.76 14.86
CA GLN A 411 -9.55 6.05 15.81
C GLN A 411 -9.93 4.70 15.22
N ILE A 412 -10.42 3.79 16.07
CA ILE A 412 -10.94 2.51 15.62
C ILE A 412 -12.04 2.69 14.57
N CYS A 413 -11.95 1.92 13.49
CA CYS A 413 -12.97 1.95 12.45
C CYS A 413 -14.34 1.50 12.99
N PRO A 414 -15.44 2.02 12.41
CA PRO A 414 -16.79 1.55 12.73
C PRO A 414 -16.89 0.04 12.63
N GLY A 415 -17.59 -0.59 13.59
CA GLY A 415 -17.76 -2.05 13.59
C GLY A 415 -16.57 -2.86 14.10
N MET A 416 -15.48 -2.21 14.49
CA MET A 416 -14.29 -2.86 15.07
C MET A 416 -14.18 -2.58 16.56
N GLU A 417 -13.49 -3.47 17.26
CA GLU A 417 -13.13 -3.29 18.66
C GLU A 417 -11.61 -3.26 18.81
N ILE A 418 -11.09 -2.45 19.72
CA ILE A 418 -9.67 -2.36 20.04
C ILE A 418 -9.46 -2.34 21.55
N LYS A 419 -8.40 -2.99 22.01
CA LYS A 419 -7.88 -2.84 23.36
C LYS A 419 -6.36 -2.96 23.37
N LEU A 420 -5.73 -2.45 24.41
CA LEU A 420 -4.30 -2.64 24.66
C LEU A 420 -4.12 -3.64 25.80
N SER A 421 -3.10 -4.50 25.71
CA SER A 421 -2.62 -5.28 26.83
C SER A 421 -1.88 -4.39 27.85
N ASP A 422 -1.55 -4.95 29.02
CA ASP A 422 -0.73 -4.26 30.03
C ASP A 422 0.66 -3.87 29.49
N GLU A 423 1.15 -4.57 28.47
CA GLU A 423 2.43 -4.30 27.79
C GLU A 423 2.29 -3.37 26.61
N GLY A 424 1.07 -2.92 26.28
CA GLY A 424 0.77 -2.05 25.15
C GLY A 424 0.56 -2.78 23.82
N ASP A 425 0.44 -4.13 23.80
CA ASP A 425 0.11 -4.85 22.57
C ASP A 425 -1.28 -4.43 22.09
N VAL A 426 -1.40 -4.14 20.80
CA VAL A 426 -2.67 -3.81 20.16
C VAL A 426 -3.43 -5.09 19.84
N LEU A 427 -4.61 -5.25 20.44
CA LEU A 427 -5.55 -6.33 20.16
C LEU A 427 -6.80 -5.78 19.51
N THR A 428 -7.33 -6.51 18.53
CA THR A 428 -8.53 -6.09 17.79
C THR A 428 -9.48 -7.25 17.52
N ARG A 429 -10.77 -6.92 17.35
CA ARG A 429 -11.83 -7.86 17.01
C ARG A 429 -12.84 -7.20 16.08
N GLY A 430 -13.34 -7.94 15.09
CA GLY A 430 -14.35 -7.48 14.13
C GLY A 430 -14.56 -8.45 12.98
N GLY A 431 -15.50 -8.13 12.09
CA GLY A 431 -15.85 -9.01 10.98
C GLY A 431 -14.81 -9.06 9.86
N ASN A 432 -13.86 -8.12 9.83
CA ASN A 432 -12.76 -8.11 8.87
C ASN A 432 -11.52 -8.90 9.34
N ILE A 433 -11.55 -9.52 10.53
CA ILE A 433 -10.47 -10.38 10.98
C ILE A 433 -10.45 -11.66 10.14
N PHE A 434 -9.29 -12.01 9.62
CA PHE A 434 -9.06 -13.15 8.74
C PHE A 434 -9.51 -14.49 9.34
N GLN A 435 -9.74 -15.49 8.48
CA GLN A 435 -10.13 -16.82 8.93
C GLN A 435 -8.99 -17.58 9.63
N GLY A 436 -7.74 -17.23 9.32
CA GLY A 436 -6.53 -17.88 9.84
C GLY A 436 -5.46 -18.03 8.76
N TYR A 437 -4.35 -18.65 9.13
CA TYR A 437 -3.25 -18.96 8.19
C TYR A 437 -3.46 -20.33 7.54
N LEU A 438 -3.39 -20.37 6.21
CA LEU A 438 -3.50 -21.60 5.43
C LEU A 438 -2.51 -22.66 5.94
N LYS A 439 -2.99 -23.88 6.20
CA LYS A 439 -2.20 -25.03 6.69
C LYS A 439 -1.38 -24.77 7.97
N ALA A 440 -1.69 -23.72 8.73
CA ALA A 440 -0.94 -23.35 9.93
C ALA A 440 -1.87 -23.03 11.12
N PRO A 441 -2.69 -23.98 11.59
CA PRO A 441 -3.63 -23.76 12.68
C PRO A 441 -2.94 -23.39 14.01
N GLU A 442 -1.74 -23.92 14.27
CA GLU A 442 -0.96 -23.57 15.47
C GLU A 442 -0.54 -22.10 15.44
N LYS A 443 -0.04 -21.61 14.29
CA LYS A 443 0.31 -20.19 14.14
C LYS A 443 -0.92 -19.28 14.18
N THR A 444 -2.07 -19.77 13.75
CA THR A 444 -3.33 -19.04 13.87
C THR A 444 -3.71 -18.90 15.35
N ALA A 445 -3.62 -19.96 16.12
CA ALA A 445 -3.90 -19.96 17.57
C ALA A 445 -2.91 -19.11 18.39
N GLU A 446 -1.69 -18.85 17.89
CA GLU A 446 -0.74 -17.93 18.52
C GLU A 446 -1.18 -16.46 18.46
N VAL A 447 -1.99 -16.10 17.45
CA VAL A 447 -2.37 -14.70 17.19
C VAL A 447 -3.88 -14.44 17.27
N LEU A 448 -4.71 -15.47 17.24
CA LEU A 448 -6.15 -15.38 17.36
C LEU A 448 -6.60 -16.20 18.55
N ASP A 449 -7.03 -15.53 19.63
CA ASP A 449 -7.43 -16.19 20.85
C ASP A 449 -8.85 -16.78 20.81
N GLY A 450 -9.21 -17.55 21.84
CA GLY A 450 -10.51 -18.22 21.93
C GLY A 450 -11.72 -17.28 22.07
N ASP A 451 -11.49 -16.00 22.40
CA ASP A 451 -12.54 -14.96 22.50
C ASP A 451 -12.63 -14.12 21.21
N GLY A 452 -11.88 -14.48 20.17
CA GLY A 452 -11.86 -13.83 18.85
C GLY A 452 -11.01 -12.57 18.78
N TRP A 453 -10.15 -12.30 19.75
CA TRP A 453 -9.20 -11.20 19.69
C TRP A 453 -7.97 -11.59 18.88
N PHE A 454 -7.66 -10.76 17.90
CA PHE A 454 -6.45 -10.85 17.09
C PHE A 454 -5.34 -10.00 17.74
N HIS A 455 -4.21 -10.62 18.01
CA HIS A 455 -2.99 -10.01 18.52
C HIS A 455 -2.15 -9.52 17.34
N THR A 456 -2.12 -8.21 17.11
CA THR A 456 -1.46 -7.63 15.93
C THR A 456 0.06 -7.81 15.94
N GLY A 457 0.65 -7.93 17.11
CA GLY A 457 2.10 -7.91 17.32
C GLY A 457 2.71 -6.51 17.23
N ASP A 458 1.88 -5.47 17.18
CA ASP A 458 2.27 -4.07 17.22
C ASP A 458 2.03 -3.51 18.62
N ILE A 459 2.90 -2.61 19.08
CA ILE A 459 2.78 -1.87 20.32
C ILE A 459 2.21 -0.50 20.02
N GLY A 460 1.22 -0.07 20.80
CA GLY A 460 0.57 1.21 20.62
C GLY A 460 0.15 1.88 21.93
N THR A 461 -0.33 3.11 21.80
CA THR A 461 -0.98 3.87 22.88
C THR A 461 -2.27 4.47 22.36
N LEU A 462 -3.28 4.54 23.22
CA LEU A 462 -4.53 5.24 22.95
C LEU A 462 -4.55 6.52 23.78
N ASP A 463 -4.93 7.63 23.15
CA ASP A 463 -5.19 8.86 23.91
C ASP A 463 -6.61 8.90 24.47
N ASP A 464 -6.95 9.98 25.21
CA ASP A 464 -8.26 10.14 25.85
C ASP A 464 -9.42 10.29 24.84
N GLU A 465 -9.13 10.60 23.59
CA GLU A 465 -10.09 10.70 22.49
C GLU A 465 -10.22 9.39 21.70
N GLY A 466 -9.42 8.35 22.05
CA GLY A 466 -9.42 7.05 21.40
C GLY A 466 -8.63 6.97 20.10
N TYR A 467 -7.71 7.91 19.85
CA TYR A 467 -6.77 7.84 18.74
C TYR A 467 -5.62 6.89 19.07
N LEU A 468 -5.37 5.97 18.15
CA LEU A 468 -4.25 5.04 18.24
C LEU A 468 -2.97 5.68 17.71
N LYS A 469 -1.91 5.56 18.48
CA LYS A 469 -0.55 5.81 18.03
C LYS A 469 0.23 4.51 18.07
N ILE A 470 0.74 4.07 16.91
CA ILE A 470 1.64 2.92 16.85
C ILE A 470 3.03 3.37 17.29
N VAL A 471 3.60 2.64 18.22
CA VAL A 471 4.96 2.86 18.68
C VAL A 471 5.93 2.13 17.77
N ASP A 472 5.79 0.80 17.66
CA ASP A 472 6.55 -0.04 16.73
C ASP A 472 6.03 -1.50 16.78
N ARG A 473 6.64 -2.37 15.97
CA ARG A 473 6.45 -3.82 16.11
C ARG A 473 7.18 -4.36 17.33
N LYS A 474 6.49 -5.16 18.13
CA LYS A 474 7.06 -5.76 19.36
C LYS A 474 8.40 -6.45 19.13
N LYS A 475 8.54 -7.15 17.99
CA LYS A 475 9.75 -7.90 17.61
C LYS A 475 10.86 -7.05 17.00
N GLU A 476 10.57 -5.79 16.63
CA GLU A 476 11.51 -4.88 15.98
C GLU A 476 12.03 -3.78 16.91
N LEU A 477 11.44 -3.64 18.10
CA LEU A 477 11.92 -2.70 19.11
C LEU A 477 13.41 -2.94 19.40
N ILE A 478 14.19 -1.90 19.34
CA ILE A 478 15.58 -1.89 19.78
C ILE A 478 15.60 -1.90 21.31
N ILE A 479 16.21 -2.91 21.90
CA ILE A 479 16.47 -2.97 23.36
C ILE A 479 17.96 -2.70 23.56
N THR A 480 18.29 -1.49 23.96
CA THR A 480 19.69 -1.13 24.23
C THR A 480 20.26 -1.93 25.38
N SER A 481 21.59 -1.99 25.50
CA SER A 481 22.28 -2.66 26.63
C SER A 481 21.90 -2.06 27.99
N GLY A 482 21.33 -0.84 28.02
CA GLY A 482 20.76 -0.21 29.21
C GLY A 482 19.30 -0.60 29.49
N GLY A 483 18.69 -1.49 28.70
CA GLY A 483 17.31 -1.96 28.87
C GLY A 483 16.24 -0.97 28.41
N LYS A 484 16.59 0.04 27.61
CA LYS A 484 15.63 1.01 27.05
C LYS A 484 15.05 0.48 25.76
N ASN A 485 13.73 0.46 25.66
CA ASN A 485 13.00 0.18 24.43
C ASN A 485 12.94 1.44 23.56
N ILE A 486 13.37 1.33 22.32
CA ILE A 486 13.43 2.43 21.34
C ILE A 486 12.76 1.95 20.05
N SER A 487 11.92 2.78 19.47
CA SER A 487 11.31 2.53 18.17
C SER A 487 12.29 2.89 17.04
N PRO A 488 12.81 1.90 16.29
CA PRO A 488 13.61 2.20 15.10
C PRO A 488 12.81 2.90 14.01
N ALA A 489 11.53 2.57 13.84
CA ALA A 489 10.70 3.10 12.78
C ALA A 489 10.52 4.64 12.88
N ASN A 490 10.37 5.17 14.09
CA ASN A 490 10.27 6.62 14.32
C ASN A 490 11.58 7.35 14.00
N LEU A 491 12.72 6.76 14.37
CA LEU A 491 14.05 7.30 14.05
C LEU A 491 14.28 7.31 12.54
N GLU A 492 13.99 6.20 11.88
CA GLU A 492 14.15 6.03 10.44
C GLU A 492 13.26 6.99 9.63
N ALA A 493 12.02 7.22 10.08
CA ALA A 493 11.13 8.20 9.48
C ALA A 493 11.73 9.62 9.56
N ALA A 494 12.26 10.01 10.73
CA ALA A 494 12.90 11.31 10.89
C ALA A 494 14.17 11.47 10.06
N LEU A 495 14.99 10.41 9.94
CA LEU A 495 16.22 10.43 9.15
C LEU A 495 15.94 10.51 7.65
N LYS A 496 14.86 9.94 7.16
CA LYS A 496 14.43 10.05 5.75
C LYS A 496 13.93 11.45 5.36
N MET A 497 13.72 12.36 6.32
CA MET A 497 13.47 13.77 6.01
C MET A 497 14.70 14.53 5.55
N ILE A 498 15.92 13.96 5.70
CA ILE A 498 17.15 14.54 5.19
C ILE A 498 17.12 14.50 3.65
N PRO A 499 17.21 15.63 2.94
CA PRO A 499 16.86 15.73 1.51
C PRO A 499 17.59 14.75 0.57
N VAL A 500 18.78 14.29 0.96
CA VAL A 500 19.59 13.35 0.15
C VAL A 500 19.47 11.90 0.61
N VAL A 501 18.68 11.62 1.66
CA VAL A 501 18.54 10.27 2.23
C VAL A 501 17.27 9.60 1.71
N GLY A 502 17.43 8.46 1.05
CA GLY A 502 16.36 7.65 0.51
C GLY A 502 15.88 6.55 1.46
N GLN A 503 16.82 5.95 2.22
CA GLN A 503 16.51 4.89 3.19
C GLN A 503 17.36 5.08 4.46
N ALA A 504 16.84 4.57 5.58
CA ALA A 504 17.54 4.59 6.86
C ALA A 504 17.26 3.28 7.61
N CYS A 505 18.27 2.75 8.32
CA CYS A 505 18.13 1.61 9.22
C CYS A 505 18.78 1.94 10.56
N ALA A 506 17.98 2.04 11.61
CA ALA A 506 18.48 2.29 12.96
C ALA A 506 19.02 0.97 13.58
N ILE A 507 20.19 1.06 14.18
CA ILE A 507 20.94 -0.03 14.79
C ILE A 507 21.16 0.29 16.28
N GLY A 508 20.84 -0.64 17.18
CA GLY A 508 21.03 -0.37 18.63
C GLY A 508 20.71 -1.54 19.54
N ASP A 509 20.20 -2.66 18.99
CA ASP A 509 19.83 -3.81 19.81
C ASP A 509 21.07 -4.39 20.51
N ASN A 510 20.99 -4.53 21.86
CA ASN A 510 22.10 -4.91 22.72
C ASN A 510 23.35 -4.01 22.63
N ARG A 511 23.24 -2.79 22.06
CA ARG A 511 24.34 -1.81 21.93
C ARG A 511 24.25 -0.72 23.02
N LYS A 512 25.35 0.02 23.22
CA LYS A 512 25.42 1.11 24.21
C LYS A 512 24.65 2.36 23.79
N PHE A 513 24.48 2.58 22.49
CA PHE A 513 23.79 3.71 21.89
C PHE A 513 23.19 3.31 20.53
N VAL A 514 22.34 4.17 19.98
CA VAL A 514 21.76 3.98 18.67
C VAL A 514 22.65 4.62 17.60
N SER A 515 22.88 3.89 16.51
CA SER A 515 23.53 4.36 15.28
C SER A 515 22.60 4.12 14.08
N ALA A 516 22.98 4.58 12.88
CA ALA A 516 22.18 4.37 11.68
C ALA A 516 23.04 4.04 10.45
N LEU A 517 22.52 3.19 9.59
CA LEU A 517 22.90 3.13 8.19
C LEU A 517 21.96 4.06 7.41
N LEU A 518 22.51 4.98 6.64
CA LEU A 518 21.78 5.92 5.80
C LEU A 518 22.13 5.64 4.33
N VAL A 519 21.15 5.64 3.46
CA VAL A 519 21.33 5.36 2.03
C VAL A 519 20.96 6.59 1.23
N LEU A 520 21.84 7.00 0.32
CA LEU A 520 21.55 8.10 -0.58
C LEU A 520 20.36 7.79 -1.49
N ASP A 521 19.53 8.80 -1.71
CA ASP A 521 18.44 8.72 -2.67
C ASP A 521 18.97 8.85 -4.10
N PRO A 522 18.71 7.89 -5.00
CA PRO A 522 19.26 7.88 -6.35
C PRO A 522 18.73 9.01 -7.25
N GLU A 523 17.60 9.63 -6.89
CA GLU A 523 17.01 10.75 -7.63
C GLU A 523 17.39 12.09 -6.97
N ALA A 524 17.27 12.20 -5.64
CA ALA A 524 17.48 13.45 -4.93
C ALA A 524 18.98 13.80 -4.72
N ALA A 525 19.83 12.80 -4.49
CA ALA A 525 21.26 13.07 -4.25
C ALA A 525 21.97 13.67 -5.48
N PRO A 526 21.75 13.21 -6.73
CA PRO A 526 22.29 13.86 -7.92
C PRO A 526 21.78 15.29 -8.13
N VAL A 527 20.51 15.57 -7.82
CA VAL A 527 19.93 16.91 -7.91
C VAL A 527 20.61 17.85 -6.91
N TRP A 528 20.77 17.40 -5.67
CA TRP A 528 21.50 18.15 -4.65
C TRP A 528 22.95 18.38 -5.07
N ALA A 529 23.63 17.37 -5.61
CA ALA A 529 24.98 17.43 -6.08
C ALA A 529 25.17 18.48 -7.19
N ALA A 530 24.27 18.50 -8.18
CA ALA A 530 24.30 19.49 -9.27
C ALA A 530 24.14 20.93 -8.73
N ALA A 531 23.21 21.13 -7.77
CA ALA A 531 23.00 22.43 -7.13
C ALA A 531 24.20 22.90 -6.28
N ASN A 532 25.08 21.96 -5.86
CA ASN A 532 26.27 22.26 -5.05
C ASN A 532 27.62 22.10 -5.81
N GLY A 533 27.58 22.12 -7.17
CA GLY A 533 28.77 22.08 -8.01
C GLY A 533 29.47 20.73 -8.09
N LYS A 534 28.74 19.64 -7.83
CA LYS A 534 29.21 18.25 -7.82
C LYS A 534 28.51 17.39 -8.89
N GLU A 535 28.07 18.02 -9.98
CA GLU A 535 27.36 17.35 -11.06
C GLU A 535 28.16 16.18 -11.63
N GLY A 536 27.51 15.02 -11.86
CA GLY A 536 28.14 13.85 -12.49
C GLY A 536 28.89 12.92 -11.53
N MET A 537 28.94 13.21 -10.23
CA MET A 537 29.49 12.28 -9.25
C MET A 537 28.58 11.05 -9.10
N SER A 538 29.15 9.86 -8.91
CA SER A 538 28.41 8.65 -8.58
C SER A 538 27.85 8.73 -7.17
N LEU A 539 26.81 7.91 -6.86
CA LEU A 539 26.29 7.81 -5.49
C LEU A 539 27.36 7.33 -4.50
N GLU A 540 28.26 6.45 -4.93
CA GLU A 540 29.36 5.96 -4.11
C GLU A 540 30.37 7.08 -3.78
N ASP A 541 30.70 7.93 -4.76
CA ASP A 541 31.58 9.10 -4.55
C ASP A 541 30.87 10.12 -3.65
N LEU A 542 29.57 10.37 -3.86
CA LEU A 542 28.78 11.29 -3.03
C LEU A 542 28.68 10.81 -1.58
N ALA A 543 28.56 9.51 -1.33
CA ALA A 543 28.51 8.96 0.02
C ALA A 543 29.81 9.21 0.82
N ASN A 544 30.93 9.43 0.12
CA ASN A 544 32.25 9.73 0.71
C ASN A 544 32.60 11.21 0.62
N ASP A 545 31.76 12.03 0.01
CA ASP A 545 32.05 13.46 -0.19
C ASP A 545 31.89 14.25 1.12
N PRO A 546 32.86 15.08 1.53
CA PRO A 546 32.81 15.81 2.80
C PRO A 546 31.61 16.77 2.93
N ASP A 547 31.18 17.40 1.84
CA ASP A 547 30.06 18.36 1.89
C ASP A 547 28.72 17.62 2.00
N VAL A 548 28.59 16.47 1.33
CA VAL A 548 27.41 15.58 1.49
C VAL A 548 27.34 15.05 2.91
N LEU A 549 28.46 14.56 3.45
CA LEU A 549 28.54 14.09 4.83
C LEU A 549 28.21 15.20 5.84
N ALA A 550 28.66 16.42 5.61
CA ALA A 550 28.32 17.56 6.46
C ALA A 550 26.84 17.92 6.38
N ALA A 551 26.23 17.88 5.20
CA ALA A 551 24.80 18.11 5.02
C ALA A 551 23.96 17.01 5.71
N VAL A 552 24.36 15.75 5.58
CA VAL A 552 23.69 14.62 6.26
C VAL A 552 23.85 14.74 7.78
N GLN A 553 25.05 15.10 8.29
CA GLN A 553 25.28 15.30 9.72
C GLN A 553 24.38 16.40 10.28
N ALA A 554 24.25 17.53 9.59
CA ALA A 554 23.34 18.61 10.00
C ALA A 554 21.89 18.13 10.07
N GLY A 555 21.44 17.31 9.10
CA GLY A 555 20.12 16.72 9.12
C GLY A 555 19.92 15.70 10.26
N VAL A 556 20.95 14.89 10.57
CA VAL A 556 20.92 13.98 11.73
C VAL A 556 20.84 14.76 13.03
N ASP A 557 21.59 15.86 13.16
CA ASP A 557 21.57 16.71 14.33
C ASP A 557 20.18 17.36 14.52
N GLU A 558 19.54 17.80 13.45
CA GLU A 558 18.17 18.32 13.46
C GLU A 558 17.16 17.22 13.85
N ALA A 559 17.23 16.05 13.23
CA ALA A 559 16.38 14.91 13.57
C ALA A 559 16.50 14.53 15.05
N ASN A 560 17.72 14.54 15.58
CA ASN A 560 18.00 14.22 16.98
C ASN A 560 17.33 15.20 17.98
N THR A 561 17.00 16.43 17.58
CA THR A 561 16.30 17.39 18.46
C THR A 561 14.90 16.92 18.87
N LYS A 562 14.30 16.02 18.07
CA LYS A 562 12.96 15.46 18.28
C LYS A 562 12.93 14.29 19.27
N PHE A 563 14.11 13.76 19.66
CA PHE A 563 14.24 12.52 20.43
C PHE A 563 14.96 12.74 21.77
N ALA A 564 14.61 11.89 22.75
CA ALA A 564 15.32 11.85 24.00
C ALA A 564 16.79 11.43 23.81
N GLN A 565 17.69 11.91 24.68
CA GLN A 565 19.13 11.70 24.55
C GLN A 565 19.55 10.22 24.31
N VAL A 566 18.82 9.28 24.89
CA VAL A 566 19.09 7.84 24.77
C VAL A 566 18.62 7.26 23.43
N GLU A 567 17.74 7.93 22.75
CA GLU A 567 17.18 7.55 21.45
C GLU A 567 17.93 8.16 20.27
N GLN A 568 18.75 9.20 20.53
CA GLN A 568 19.47 9.93 19.51
C GLN A 568 20.49 9.08 18.77
N ILE A 569 20.57 9.25 17.48
CA ILE A 569 21.61 8.67 16.62
C ILE A 569 22.97 9.31 16.98
N LYS A 570 23.92 8.50 17.42
CA LYS A 570 25.25 8.96 17.83
C LYS A 570 26.31 8.84 16.75
N LYS A 571 26.14 7.87 15.85
CA LYS A 571 27.01 7.66 14.68
C LYS A 571 26.17 7.17 13.51
N PHE A 572 26.62 7.43 12.31
CA PHE A 572 26.04 6.86 11.11
C PHE A 572 27.10 6.49 10.07
N VAL A 573 26.74 5.61 9.16
CA VAL A 573 27.47 5.33 7.92
C VAL A 573 26.55 5.69 6.76
N LEU A 574 27.06 6.48 5.81
CA LEU A 574 26.34 6.85 4.59
C LEU A 574 26.72 5.88 3.46
N LEU A 575 25.74 5.30 2.82
CA LEU A 575 25.88 4.30 1.77
C LEU A 575 25.48 4.90 0.42
N GLY A 576 26.27 4.67 -0.62
CA GLY A 576 25.98 5.06 -1.99
C GLY A 576 25.30 3.96 -2.81
N GLU A 577 25.02 2.80 -2.21
CA GLU A 577 24.34 1.69 -2.88
C GLU A 577 22.84 1.80 -2.69
N GLU A 578 22.06 1.81 -3.78
CA GLU A 578 20.60 1.81 -3.70
C GLU A 578 20.07 0.48 -3.16
N TRP A 579 19.13 0.55 -2.21
CA TRP A 579 18.38 -0.61 -1.75
C TRP A 579 17.13 -0.80 -2.60
N MET A 580 17.12 -1.84 -3.41
CA MET A 580 16.00 -2.13 -4.31
C MET A 580 14.84 -2.79 -3.57
N PRO A 581 13.59 -2.43 -3.90
CA PRO A 581 12.42 -3.19 -3.48
C PRO A 581 12.58 -4.67 -3.87
N ASP A 582 12.04 -5.55 -3.02
CA ASP A 582 12.10 -7.00 -3.17
C ASP A 582 13.50 -7.58 -3.36
N SER A 583 14.40 -7.07 -2.56
CA SER A 583 15.75 -7.59 -2.40
C SER A 583 15.89 -8.26 -1.03
N ASP A 584 17.09 -8.72 -0.69
CA ASP A 584 17.39 -9.18 0.67
C ASP A 584 17.30 -8.07 1.73
N LEU A 585 17.23 -6.80 1.30
CA LEU A 585 17.25 -5.61 2.15
C LEU A 585 15.85 -5.00 2.35
N LEU A 586 15.00 -5.04 1.32
CA LEU A 586 13.64 -4.49 1.34
C LEU A 586 12.62 -5.52 0.87
N THR A 587 11.42 -5.45 1.45
CA THR A 587 10.25 -6.17 0.94
C THR A 587 9.76 -5.57 -0.39
N PRO A 588 8.86 -6.24 -1.14
CA PRO A 588 8.22 -5.66 -2.33
C PRO A 588 7.52 -4.32 -2.08
N THR A 589 7.11 -4.05 -0.85
CA THR A 589 6.51 -2.79 -0.41
C THR A 589 7.50 -1.84 0.25
N SER A 590 8.81 -2.02 -0.03
CA SER A 590 9.92 -1.19 0.47
C SER A 590 10.05 -1.12 2.00
N LYS A 591 9.53 -2.12 2.74
CA LYS A 591 9.78 -2.26 4.18
C LYS A 591 11.14 -2.91 4.42
N LEU A 592 11.86 -2.47 5.44
CA LEU A 592 13.18 -3.00 5.79
C LEU A 592 13.11 -4.49 6.17
N LYS A 593 13.99 -5.28 5.54
CA LYS A 593 14.35 -6.64 5.99
C LYS A 593 15.59 -6.51 6.89
N ARG A 594 15.40 -6.08 8.14
CA ARG A 594 16.51 -5.77 9.08
C ARG A 594 17.58 -6.85 9.16
N ARG A 595 17.17 -8.12 9.16
CA ARG A 595 18.11 -9.25 9.20
C ARG A 595 19.03 -9.27 7.98
N GLY A 596 18.50 -8.99 6.79
CA GLY A 596 19.28 -8.89 5.54
C GLY A 596 20.24 -7.72 5.59
N VAL A 597 19.76 -6.54 6.03
CA VAL A 597 20.59 -5.34 6.21
C VAL A 597 21.73 -5.61 7.19
N HIS A 598 21.44 -6.18 8.36
CA HIS A 598 22.45 -6.51 9.37
C HIS A 598 23.49 -7.55 8.87
N ALA A 599 23.08 -8.50 8.04
CA ALA A 599 23.98 -9.50 7.49
C ALA A 599 24.89 -8.91 6.41
N LYS A 600 24.34 -8.07 5.54
CA LYS A 600 25.11 -7.46 4.44
C LYS A 600 26.13 -6.41 4.91
N TYR A 601 25.73 -5.57 5.87
CA TYR A 601 26.52 -4.42 6.35
C TYR A 601 27.10 -4.66 7.76
N ALA A 602 27.45 -5.90 8.06
CA ALA A 602 27.96 -6.27 9.40
C ALA A 602 29.23 -5.48 9.77
N ASP A 603 30.16 -5.30 8.83
CA ASP A 603 31.43 -4.60 9.05
C ASP A 603 31.21 -3.10 9.28
N GLU A 604 30.36 -2.46 8.50
CA GLU A 604 29.97 -1.05 8.66
C GLU A 604 29.28 -0.82 10.01
N ILE A 605 28.39 -1.73 10.39
CA ILE A 605 27.70 -1.68 11.69
C ILE A 605 28.73 -1.79 12.83
N GLU A 606 29.62 -2.78 12.81
CA GLU A 606 30.63 -2.95 13.85
C GLU A 606 31.59 -1.75 13.93
N SER A 607 31.95 -1.15 12.79
CA SER A 607 32.83 0.02 12.75
C SER A 607 32.31 1.21 13.57
N MET A 608 30.97 1.35 13.68
CA MET A 608 30.34 2.41 14.48
C MET A 608 30.53 2.20 16.00
N TYR A 609 30.90 0.99 16.46
CA TYR A 609 30.99 0.63 17.88
C TYR A 609 32.41 0.32 18.37
N VAL A 610 33.43 0.30 17.50
CA VAL A 610 34.82 -0.12 17.84
C VAL A 610 35.46 0.71 18.97
N ASP A 611 35.08 1.98 19.15
CA ASP A 611 35.66 2.87 20.17
C ASP A 611 34.64 3.30 21.24
N ALA A 612 33.61 2.51 21.51
CA ALA A 612 32.49 2.88 22.38
C ALA A 612 32.56 2.26 23.80
#